data_4f9de208a89e2c87aabcd97085ba282f
#
_entry.id   4f9de208a89e2c87aabcd97085ba282f
#
_cell.length_a   1.000
_cell.length_b   1.000
_cell.length_c   1.000
_cell.angle_alpha   90.00
_cell.angle_beta   90.00
_cell.angle_gamma   90.00
#
_symmetry.space_group_name_H-M   'P 1'
#
loop_
_entity.id
_entity.type
_entity.pdbx_description
1 polymer ?
#
loop_
_entity_poly.entity_id
_entity_poly.type
_entity_poly.pdbx_seq_one_letter_code
_entity_poly.pdbx_strand_id
1 'polypeptide(L)'
;MDALELCNKINMEAESLADSGFPLEVFPQKMQSIIIDMVVHGNFKVDYVAMSMLSAASAALGNTYRIHVKQDWDTNAALYIILVGRPGMGKTPPLQLAYKPIREYERKLFDKFCYELDLYEAACATKESGSKEMKKPILKRVTLDDFTLEALVLEHYNNLRGIAINYDEILGLLANTDRYGKNPMLERLLSIWSGCHLENTRVKNDRPQRVEEPCVNIIGTTQTKRMKELMASKFMDTGFLDRILVVYPKSKKVPHWLDEEDSHVRQSEASRKWADIIGKIFGLDYARCNDTNECCPNILYMDKDAHSLFFGWWNRNVDAINAIEDDEDVETRVMKHNTHVARIALLLQALRYACGESHLQSIDVDSIEGALRLNEYCENCYQRCRAFVAEDTCDSMSKELLYLLEDSFDTKTALKTGMENLHVTDRTVMNYIKELMKSGLITKAKKGFYEKVKFETGQATET
;
A
#
# COMPACT_ATOMS: atom_id res chain seq x y z
N MET A 1 -12.93 19.16 31.40
CA MET A 1 -13.72 19.20 30.14
C MET A 1 -15.19 19.03 30.49
N ASP A 2 -16.02 19.99 30.10
CA ASP A 2 -17.48 19.90 30.29
C ASP A 2 -18.05 18.77 29.41
N ALA A 3 -19.11 18.09 29.88
CA ALA A 3 -19.76 17.01 29.14
C ALA A 3 -20.24 17.46 27.73
N LEU A 4 -20.58 18.74 27.60
CA LEU A 4 -20.98 19.35 26.34
C LEU A 4 -19.81 19.49 25.36
N GLU A 5 -18.62 19.86 25.86
CA GLU A 5 -17.38 19.93 25.07
C GLU A 5 -16.95 18.54 24.59
N LEU A 6 -17.08 17.54 25.45
CA LEU A 6 -16.80 16.13 25.09
C LEU A 6 -17.74 15.61 24.01
N CYS A 7 -19.04 15.90 24.12
CA CYS A 7 -20.04 15.51 23.12
C CYS A 7 -19.80 16.21 21.78
N ASN A 8 -19.49 17.50 21.79
CA ASN A 8 -19.18 18.25 20.56
C ASN A 8 -17.90 17.75 19.89
N LYS A 9 -16.90 17.38 20.69
CA LYS A 9 -15.64 16.78 20.19
C LYS A 9 -15.89 15.43 19.55
N ILE A 10 -16.63 14.55 20.22
CA ILE A 10 -17.00 13.22 19.68
C ILE A 10 -17.80 13.36 18.38
N ASN A 11 -18.72 14.32 18.29
CA ASN A 11 -19.50 14.56 17.08
C ASN A 11 -18.63 15.08 15.93
N MET A 12 -17.72 16.04 16.18
CA MET A 12 -16.79 16.54 15.16
C MET A 12 -15.83 15.45 14.67
N GLU A 13 -15.41 14.55 15.55
CA GLU A 13 -14.54 13.40 15.20
C GLU A 13 -15.30 12.37 14.39
N ALA A 14 -16.55 12.07 14.77
CA ALA A 14 -17.44 11.17 14.02
C ALA A 14 -17.75 11.72 12.62
N GLU A 15 -17.98 13.03 12.49
CA GLU A 15 -18.16 13.69 11.20
C GLU A 15 -16.87 13.64 10.36
N SER A 16 -15.70 13.87 10.96
CA SER A 16 -14.41 13.79 10.25
C SER A 16 -14.08 12.37 9.77
N LEU A 17 -14.44 11.35 10.55
CA LEU A 17 -14.30 9.94 10.17
C LEU A 17 -15.32 9.56 9.09
N ALA A 18 -16.56 9.99 9.20
CA ALA A 18 -17.60 9.77 8.21
C ALA A 18 -17.27 10.44 6.86
N ASP A 19 -16.76 11.67 6.89
CA ASP A 19 -16.33 12.42 5.69
C ASP A 19 -15.12 11.79 4.97
N SER A 20 -14.32 10.99 5.66
CA SER A 20 -13.14 10.35 5.05
C SER A 20 -13.52 9.29 4.02
N GLY A 21 -14.64 8.60 4.24
CA GLY A 21 -15.04 7.41 3.47
C GLY A 21 -14.05 6.25 3.59
N PHE A 22 -13.18 6.30 4.61
CA PHE A 22 -12.24 5.21 4.91
C PHE A 22 -12.97 4.10 5.69
N PRO A 23 -12.89 2.83 5.27
CA PRO A 23 -13.59 1.72 5.89
C PRO A 23 -12.90 1.26 7.19
N LEU A 24 -12.94 2.06 8.24
CA LEU A 24 -12.25 1.78 9.51
C LEU A 24 -12.75 0.49 10.18
N GLU A 25 -14.02 0.16 10.00
CA GLU A 25 -14.70 -1.00 10.58
C GLU A 25 -14.18 -2.35 10.09
N VAL A 26 -13.37 -2.39 9.01
CA VAL A 26 -12.76 -3.62 8.53
C VAL A 26 -11.63 -4.13 9.44
N PHE A 27 -11.09 -3.22 10.26
CA PHE A 27 -10.03 -3.57 11.21
C PHE A 27 -10.62 -4.17 12.50
N PRO A 28 -9.85 -5.00 13.24
CA PRO A 28 -10.24 -5.49 14.54
C PRO A 28 -10.62 -4.36 15.51
N GLN A 29 -11.60 -4.56 16.39
CA GLN A 29 -12.10 -3.51 17.30
C GLN A 29 -11.00 -2.87 18.14
N LYS A 30 -10.03 -3.68 18.63
CA LYS A 30 -8.88 -3.13 19.36
C LYS A 30 -8.04 -2.20 18.49
N MET A 31 -7.86 -2.55 17.23
CA MET A 31 -7.09 -1.73 16.28
C MET A 31 -7.87 -0.47 15.91
N GLN A 32 -9.20 -0.56 15.73
CA GLN A 32 -10.05 0.62 15.52
C GLN A 32 -9.88 1.64 16.65
N SER A 33 -9.95 1.20 17.91
CA SER A 33 -9.74 2.08 19.07
C SER A 33 -8.36 2.73 19.07
N ILE A 34 -7.30 1.99 18.74
CA ILE A 34 -5.94 2.52 18.65
C ILE A 34 -5.83 3.56 17.52
N ILE A 35 -6.41 3.28 16.36
CA ILE A 35 -6.42 4.21 15.22
C ILE A 35 -7.15 5.49 15.59
N ILE A 36 -8.33 5.39 16.21
CA ILE A 36 -9.12 6.54 16.68
C ILE A 36 -8.30 7.38 17.67
N ASP A 37 -7.70 6.77 18.68
CA ASP A 37 -6.87 7.48 19.65
C ASP A 37 -5.69 8.20 18.98
N MET A 38 -5.04 7.58 17.97
CA MET A 38 -3.96 8.21 17.21
C MET A 38 -4.47 9.35 16.32
N VAL A 39 -5.62 9.21 15.69
CA VAL A 39 -6.24 10.25 14.86
C VAL A 39 -6.60 11.45 15.70
N VAL A 40 -7.28 11.24 16.81
CA VAL A 40 -7.82 12.29 17.69
C VAL A 40 -6.70 13.05 18.40
N HIS A 41 -5.81 12.31 19.07
CA HIS A 41 -4.78 12.89 19.93
C HIS A 41 -3.48 13.23 19.18
N GLY A 42 -3.28 12.67 17.98
CA GLY A 42 -2.16 12.99 17.10
C GLY A 42 -2.49 14.01 16.01
N ASN A 43 -3.76 14.38 15.85
CA ASN A 43 -4.24 15.23 14.76
C ASN A 43 -3.89 14.67 13.37
N PHE A 44 -4.04 13.36 13.19
CA PHE A 44 -3.72 12.69 11.95
C PHE A 44 -4.97 12.34 11.15
N LYS A 45 -4.79 12.05 9.87
CA LYS A 45 -5.84 11.49 9.04
C LYS A 45 -5.94 9.99 9.25
N VAL A 46 -7.16 9.48 9.38
CA VAL A 46 -7.44 8.06 9.59
C VAL A 46 -6.81 7.19 8.51
N ASP A 47 -6.91 7.64 7.26
CA ASP A 47 -6.34 6.98 6.08
C ASP A 47 -4.83 6.72 6.23
N TYR A 48 -4.08 7.74 6.64
CA TYR A 48 -2.62 7.62 6.80
C TYR A 48 -2.25 6.75 8.00
N VAL A 49 -2.97 6.88 9.11
CA VAL A 49 -2.73 6.05 10.31
C VAL A 49 -2.97 4.58 9.99
N ALA A 50 -4.18 4.27 9.53
CA ALA A 50 -4.61 2.88 9.32
C ALA A 50 -3.76 2.16 8.28
N MET A 51 -3.47 2.81 7.13
CA MET A 51 -2.68 2.19 6.07
C MET A 51 -1.19 2.10 6.41
N SER A 52 -0.65 3.03 7.22
CA SER A 52 0.71 2.90 7.78
C SER A 52 0.81 1.74 8.77
N MET A 53 -0.21 1.55 9.61
CA MET A 53 -0.28 0.41 10.54
C MET A 53 -0.43 -0.92 9.79
N LEU A 54 -1.23 -0.96 8.71
CA LEU A 54 -1.35 -2.15 7.86
C LEU A 54 -0.01 -2.50 7.21
N SER A 55 0.74 -1.49 6.71
CA SER A 55 2.09 -1.67 6.18
C SER A 55 3.07 -2.20 7.24
N ALA A 56 3.02 -1.66 8.45
CA ALA A 56 3.89 -2.13 9.54
C ALA A 56 3.55 -3.57 9.97
N ALA A 57 2.26 -3.95 9.99
CA ALA A 57 1.83 -5.32 10.22
C ALA A 57 2.34 -6.26 9.12
N SER A 58 2.31 -5.81 7.84
CA SER A 58 2.87 -6.54 6.71
C SER A 58 4.37 -6.79 6.87
N ALA A 59 5.13 -5.77 7.27
CA ALA A 59 6.56 -5.90 7.56
C ALA A 59 6.85 -6.87 8.73
N ALA A 60 6.02 -6.84 9.77
CA ALA A 60 6.17 -7.73 10.93
C ALA A 60 5.81 -9.19 10.61
N LEU A 61 4.74 -9.44 9.83
CA LEU A 61 4.34 -10.77 9.39
C LEU A 61 5.34 -11.33 8.38
N GLY A 62 5.68 -10.53 7.38
CA GLY A 62 6.61 -10.90 6.33
C GLY A 62 6.18 -12.18 5.62
N ASN A 63 7.14 -13.09 5.45
CA ASN A 63 6.98 -14.36 4.75
C ASN A 63 6.69 -15.56 5.67
N THR A 64 6.37 -15.33 6.96
CA THR A 64 6.08 -16.44 7.89
C THR A 64 4.74 -17.11 7.61
N TYR A 65 3.80 -16.37 7.04
CA TYR A 65 2.49 -16.85 6.63
C TYR A 65 2.21 -16.45 5.17
N ARG A 66 1.49 -17.31 4.47
CA ARG A 66 0.99 -17.09 3.10
C ARG A 66 -0.46 -17.50 3.01
N ILE A 67 -1.18 -16.90 2.09
CA ILE A 67 -2.53 -17.33 1.71
C ILE A 67 -2.46 -18.18 0.46
N HIS A 68 -3.08 -19.35 0.49
CA HIS A 68 -3.34 -20.16 -0.69
C HIS A 68 -4.53 -19.59 -1.46
N VAL A 69 -4.35 -19.24 -2.71
CA VAL A 69 -5.41 -18.65 -3.54
C VAL A 69 -6.02 -19.71 -4.44
N LYS A 70 -5.23 -20.40 -5.25
CA LYS A 70 -5.67 -21.51 -6.12
C LYS A 70 -4.49 -22.29 -6.65
N GLN A 71 -4.68 -23.59 -6.91
CA GLN A 71 -3.67 -24.47 -7.51
C GLN A 71 -2.28 -24.25 -6.88
N ASP A 72 -1.29 -23.85 -7.67
CA ASP A 72 0.08 -23.60 -7.25
C ASP A 72 0.33 -22.10 -6.92
N TRP A 73 -0.71 -21.34 -6.62
CA TRP A 73 -0.58 -19.91 -6.33
C TRP A 73 -0.82 -19.62 -4.86
N ASP A 74 0.29 -19.45 -4.15
CA ASP A 74 0.37 -18.90 -2.82
C ASP A 74 0.96 -17.47 -2.87
N THR A 75 0.50 -16.57 -2.01
CA THR A 75 1.08 -15.23 -1.93
C THR A 75 1.34 -14.82 -0.48
N ASN A 76 2.39 -14.04 -0.27
CA ASN A 76 2.76 -13.47 1.02
C ASN A 76 2.02 -12.15 1.28
N ALA A 77 2.31 -11.53 2.42
CA ALA A 77 1.64 -10.30 2.89
C ALA A 77 2.23 -9.00 2.32
N ALA A 78 3.15 -9.04 1.35
CA ALA A 78 3.86 -7.85 0.86
C ALA A 78 2.92 -6.84 0.19
N LEU A 79 2.92 -5.59 0.66
CA LEU A 79 2.14 -4.49 0.11
C LEU A 79 3.05 -3.37 -0.39
N TYR A 80 2.66 -2.74 -1.49
CA TYR A 80 3.22 -1.48 -2.00
C TYR A 80 2.20 -0.38 -1.79
N ILE A 81 2.52 0.61 -0.95
CA ILE A 81 1.58 1.67 -0.52
C ILE A 81 2.20 3.04 -0.78
N ILE A 82 1.42 3.96 -1.33
CA ILE A 82 1.80 5.37 -1.45
C ILE A 82 0.78 6.26 -0.74
N LEU A 83 1.26 7.04 0.22
CA LEU A 83 0.48 8.07 0.90
C LEU A 83 0.60 9.39 0.13
N VAL A 84 -0.50 9.84 -0.46
CA VAL A 84 -0.55 11.05 -1.31
C VAL A 84 -1.20 12.19 -0.54
N GLY A 85 -0.59 13.36 -0.59
CA GLY A 85 -1.18 14.56 0.01
C GLY A 85 -0.35 15.81 -0.24
N ARG A 86 -0.94 16.97 0.00
CA ARG A 86 -0.23 18.26 -0.10
C ARG A 86 0.94 18.32 0.90
N PRO A 87 1.94 19.18 0.68
CA PRO A 87 2.92 19.52 1.71
C PRO A 87 2.20 19.96 3.00
N GLY A 88 2.72 19.56 4.16
CA GLY A 88 2.13 19.91 5.46
C GLY A 88 0.89 19.12 5.88
N MET A 89 0.38 18.18 5.08
CA MET A 89 -0.79 17.35 5.42
C MET A 89 -0.52 16.24 6.45
N GLY A 90 0.68 16.19 7.04
CA GLY A 90 0.99 15.25 8.11
C GLY A 90 1.04 13.77 7.67
N LYS A 91 1.64 13.46 6.52
CA LYS A 91 1.79 12.07 6.03
C LYS A 91 2.84 11.27 6.79
N THR A 92 3.98 11.87 7.04
CA THR A 92 5.17 11.23 7.64
C THR A 92 5.00 10.86 9.12
N PRO A 93 4.41 11.70 10.01
CA PRO A 93 4.28 11.34 11.42
C PRO A 93 3.47 10.06 11.69
N PRO A 94 2.29 9.80 11.07
CA PRO A 94 1.58 8.54 11.23
C PRO A 94 2.42 7.33 10.79
N LEU A 95 3.18 7.45 9.70
CA LEU A 95 4.08 6.41 9.22
C LEU A 95 5.18 6.13 10.25
N GLN A 96 5.79 7.17 10.82
CA GLN A 96 6.80 7.02 11.85
C GLN A 96 6.27 6.36 13.12
N LEU A 97 5.04 6.70 13.55
CA LEU A 97 4.38 6.08 14.70
C LEU A 97 4.04 4.62 14.45
N ALA A 98 3.51 4.29 13.29
CA ALA A 98 3.17 2.92 12.91
C ALA A 98 4.41 2.00 12.91
N TYR A 99 5.57 2.50 12.44
CA TYR A 99 6.82 1.75 12.39
C TYR A 99 7.68 1.83 13.66
N LYS A 100 7.28 2.60 14.67
CA LYS A 100 8.01 2.68 15.94
C LYS A 100 8.28 1.31 16.58
N PRO A 101 7.31 0.38 16.70
CA PRO A 101 7.58 -0.95 17.26
C PRO A 101 8.58 -1.77 16.45
N ILE A 102 8.60 -1.60 15.12
CA ILE A 102 9.56 -2.29 14.24
C ILE A 102 10.98 -1.77 14.50
N ARG A 103 11.16 -0.44 14.59
CA ARG A 103 12.46 0.16 14.93
C ARG A 103 12.97 -0.25 16.32
N GLU A 104 12.06 -0.39 17.29
CA GLU A 104 12.40 -0.89 18.62
C GLU A 104 12.83 -2.37 18.58
N TYR A 105 12.19 -3.18 17.74
CA TYR A 105 12.59 -4.56 17.49
C TYR A 105 13.97 -4.64 16.82
N GLU A 106 14.22 -3.83 15.78
CA GLU A 106 15.52 -3.75 15.11
C GLU A 106 16.64 -3.32 16.06
N ARG A 107 16.38 -2.36 16.97
CA ARG A 107 17.35 -1.98 17.98
C ARG A 107 17.75 -3.17 18.85
N LYS A 108 16.80 -4.00 19.27
CA LYS A 108 17.11 -5.23 20.03
C LYS A 108 17.95 -6.22 19.21
N LEU A 109 17.67 -6.36 17.91
CA LEU A 109 18.49 -7.18 17.01
C LEU A 109 19.91 -6.62 16.87
N PHE A 110 20.06 -5.31 16.78
CA PHE A 110 21.33 -4.64 16.70
C PHE A 110 22.13 -4.81 18.00
N ASP A 111 21.54 -4.59 19.17
CA ASP A 111 22.18 -4.77 20.47
C ASP A 111 22.65 -6.21 20.64
N LYS A 112 21.82 -7.18 20.24
CA LYS A 112 22.18 -8.60 20.24
C LYS A 112 23.37 -8.90 19.31
N PHE A 113 23.34 -8.35 18.11
CA PHE A 113 24.42 -8.51 17.13
C PHE A 113 25.74 -7.94 17.66
N CYS A 114 25.76 -6.75 18.27
CA CYS A 114 26.96 -6.17 18.87
C CYS A 114 27.52 -7.07 19.96
N TYR A 115 26.68 -7.56 20.87
CA TYR A 115 27.07 -8.48 21.92
C TYR A 115 27.69 -9.79 21.36
N GLU A 116 27.03 -10.40 20.36
CA GLU A 116 27.54 -11.62 19.71
C GLU A 116 28.85 -11.38 18.94
N LEU A 117 29.02 -10.17 18.36
CA LEU A 117 30.24 -9.78 17.64
C LEU A 117 31.42 -9.62 18.61
N ASP A 118 31.20 -8.96 19.75
CA ASP A 118 32.22 -8.83 20.79
C ASP A 118 32.70 -10.21 21.29
N LEU A 119 31.75 -11.14 21.50
CA LEU A 119 32.09 -12.52 21.87
C LEU A 119 32.88 -13.25 20.79
N TYR A 120 32.49 -13.06 19.52
CA TYR A 120 33.21 -13.65 18.39
C TYR A 120 34.62 -13.09 18.27
N GLU A 121 34.83 -11.79 18.40
CA GLU A 121 36.13 -11.14 18.34
C GLU A 121 37.05 -11.59 19.52
N ALA A 122 36.50 -11.66 20.72
CA ALA A 122 37.22 -12.18 21.87
C ALA A 122 37.66 -13.65 21.67
N ALA A 123 36.76 -14.49 21.13
CA ALA A 123 37.09 -15.89 20.82
C ALA A 123 38.15 -16.02 19.71
N CYS A 124 38.10 -15.12 18.69
CA CYS A 124 39.13 -15.09 17.65
C CYS A 124 40.52 -14.65 18.18
N ALA A 125 40.55 -13.74 19.16
CA ALA A 125 41.79 -13.27 19.78
C ALA A 125 42.45 -14.34 20.67
N THR A 126 41.69 -15.27 21.25
CA THR A 126 42.16 -16.32 22.17
C THR A 126 42.37 -17.70 21.51
N LYS A 127 42.32 -17.79 20.15
CA LYS A 127 42.40 -19.07 19.43
C LYS A 127 43.63 -19.89 19.78
N GLU A 128 43.44 -20.91 20.62
CA GLU A 128 44.30 -22.08 20.69
C GLU A 128 43.91 -23.09 19.60
N SER A 129 44.89 -23.77 19.00
CA SER A 129 44.70 -24.80 17.97
C SER A 129 43.74 -25.90 18.44
N GLY A 130 42.50 -25.93 17.92
CA GLY A 130 41.51 -26.98 18.20
C GLY A 130 40.14 -26.52 18.67
N SER A 131 39.89 -25.23 18.87
CA SER A 131 38.58 -24.73 19.26
C SER A 131 37.59 -24.77 18.08
N LYS A 132 36.35 -25.15 18.37
CA LYS A 132 35.22 -25.18 17.41
C LYS A 132 35.09 -23.82 16.70
N GLU A 133 35.06 -23.80 15.38
CA GLU A 133 34.98 -22.59 14.58
C GLU A 133 33.66 -21.87 14.87
N MET A 134 33.72 -20.73 15.58
CA MET A 134 32.56 -19.91 15.86
C MET A 134 32.20 -19.16 14.59
N LYS A 135 30.93 -19.22 14.19
CA LYS A 135 30.44 -18.48 13.01
C LYS A 135 30.34 -16.99 13.34
N LYS A 136 30.83 -16.16 12.44
CA LYS A 136 30.65 -14.70 12.55
C LYS A 136 29.18 -14.35 12.60
N PRO A 137 28.70 -13.55 13.56
CA PRO A 137 27.32 -13.14 13.65
C PRO A 137 26.91 -12.27 12.44
N ILE A 138 25.63 -12.31 12.12
CA ILE A 138 25.03 -11.57 10.99
C ILE A 138 23.97 -10.65 11.55
N LEU A 139 24.06 -9.35 11.23
CA LEU A 139 23.01 -8.39 11.55
C LEU A 139 21.77 -8.67 10.70
N LYS A 140 20.61 -8.77 11.33
CA LYS A 140 19.32 -8.89 10.66
C LYS A 140 18.61 -7.55 10.66
N ARG A 141 18.26 -7.05 9.48
CA ARG A 141 17.47 -5.83 9.29
C ARG A 141 16.05 -6.18 8.87
N VAL A 142 15.10 -5.35 9.26
CA VAL A 142 13.69 -5.43 8.84
C VAL A 142 13.36 -4.29 7.88
N THR A 143 13.98 -3.12 8.10
CA THR A 143 13.72 -1.91 7.30
C THR A 143 14.96 -1.45 6.54
N LEU A 144 14.73 -0.86 5.36
CA LEU A 144 15.73 -0.17 4.55
C LEU A 144 15.19 1.18 4.07
N ASP A 145 16.00 2.23 4.20
CA ASP A 145 15.66 3.59 3.77
C ASP A 145 16.48 4.03 2.56
N ASP A 146 17.82 3.83 2.61
CA ASP A 146 18.74 4.09 1.52
C ASP A 146 19.57 2.83 1.23
N PHE A 147 19.49 2.31 0.00
CA PHE A 147 20.10 1.02 -0.33
C PHE A 147 20.35 0.88 -1.83
N THR A 148 21.29 0.01 -2.17
CA THR A 148 21.46 -0.51 -3.53
C THR A 148 20.71 -1.82 -3.71
N LEU A 149 20.53 -2.26 -4.94
CA LEU A 149 19.89 -3.54 -5.22
C LEU A 149 20.66 -4.72 -4.59
N GLU A 150 21.99 -4.64 -4.59
CA GLU A 150 22.85 -5.65 -3.95
C GLU A 150 22.63 -5.70 -2.43
N ALA A 151 22.49 -4.53 -1.80
CA ALA A 151 22.18 -4.45 -0.36
C ALA A 151 20.80 -5.05 -0.08
N LEU A 152 19.78 -4.79 -0.89
CA LEU A 152 18.45 -5.39 -0.74
C LEU A 152 18.53 -6.93 -0.80
N VAL A 153 19.28 -7.50 -1.76
CA VAL A 153 19.47 -8.96 -1.86
C VAL A 153 20.16 -9.50 -0.60
N LEU A 154 21.26 -8.86 -0.16
CA LEU A 154 22.03 -9.30 1.00
C LEU A 154 21.20 -9.26 2.28
N GLU A 155 20.51 -8.15 2.54
CA GLU A 155 19.72 -8.00 3.77
C GLU A 155 18.52 -8.95 3.79
N HIS A 156 17.88 -9.17 2.63
CA HIS A 156 16.78 -10.14 2.53
C HIS A 156 17.29 -11.59 2.68
N TYR A 157 18.45 -11.93 2.12
CA TYR A 157 19.08 -13.22 2.31
C TYR A 157 19.39 -13.50 3.78
N ASN A 158 19.81 -12.46 4.53
CA ASN A 158 20.08 -12.53 5.96
C ASN A 158 18.82 -12.55 6.84
N ASN A 159 17.70 -12.04 6.31
CA ASN A 159 16.41 -12.02 6.98
C ASN A 159 15.31 -12.59 6.05
N LEU A 160 15.09 -13.90 6.14
CA LEU A 160 14.09 -14.60 5.31
C LEU A 160 12.64 -14.14 5.55
N ARG A 161 12.38 -13.49 6.70
CA ARG A 161 11.05 -12.91 6.98
C ARG A 161 10.68 -11.83 5.97
N GLY A 162 11.65 -11.09 5.47
CA GLY A 162 11.44 -10.05 4.46
C GLY A 162 11.98 -8.70 4.88
N ILE A 163 11.85 -7.75 3.98
CA ILE A 163 12.35 -6.39 4.12
C ILE A 163 11.20 -5.40 3.87
N ALA A 164 11.16 -4.33 4.66
CA ALA A 164 10.28 -3.20 4.43
C ALA A 164 11.10 -1.98 3.99
N ILE A 165 10.72 -1.40 2.87
CA ILE A 165 11.29 -0.17 2.32
C ILE A 165 10.40 0.99 2.71
N ASN A 166 10.94 1.92 3.50
CA ASN A 166 10.26 3.13 3.93
C ASN A 166 10.88 4.35 3.24
N TYR A 167 10.12 5.05 2.40
CA TYR A 167 10.65 6.16 1.63
C TYR A 167 9.81 7.43 1.82
N ASP A 168 10.42 8.50 2.31
CA ASP A 168 9.67 9.76 2.55
C ASP A 168 9.17 10.38 1.24
N GLU A 169 9.96 10.28 0.15
CA GLU A 169 9.51 10.67 -1.19
C GLU A 169 9.76 9.53 -2.19
N ILE A 170 8.70 8.77 -2.51
CA ILE A 170 8.79 7.53 -3.31
C ILE A 170 9.43 7.74 -4.70
N LEU A 171 9.31 8.93 -5.28
CA LEU A 171 9.97 9.25 -6.54
C LEU A 171 11.49 9.21 -6.46
N GLY A 172 12.06 9.43 -5.26
CA GLY A 172 13.49 9.26 -5.02
C GLY A 172 13.96 7.82 -5.25
N LEU A 173 13.17 6.84 -4.77
CA LEU A 173 13.43 5.41 -5.03
C LEU A 173 13.37 5.08 -6.53
N LEU A 174 12.48 5.74 -7.27
CA LEU A 174 12.21 5.47 -8.68
C LEU A 174 13.10 6.30 -9.64
N ALA A 175 13.84 7.28 -9.13
CA ALA A 175 14.64 8.19 -9.96
C ALA A 175 15.95 7.60 -10.48
N ASN A 176 16.42 6.47 -9.94
CA ASN A 176 17.68 5.83 -10.29
C ASN A 176 17.59 5.12 -11.64
N THR A 177 17.63 5.88 -12.72
CA THR A 177 17.80 5.35 -14.08
C THR A 177 19.29 5.22 -14.43
N ASP A 178 19.65 4.13 -15.09
CA ASP A 178 20.98 3.93 -15.61
C ASP A 178 21.27 4.83 -16.84
N ARG A 179 22.52 4.79 -17.35
CA ARG A 179 22.94 5.55 -18.54
C ARG A 179 22.17 5.21 -19.81
N TYR A 180 21.42 4.12 -19.82
CA TYR A 180 20.63 3.62 -20.95
C TYR A 180 19.14 3.91 -20.81
N GLY A 181 18.72 4.70 -19.82
CA GLY A 181 17.32 5.02 -19.56
C GLY A 181 16.52 3.89 -18.91
N LYS A 182 17.17 2.79 -18.51
CA LYS A 182 16.55 1.69 -17.77
C LYS A 182 16.55 1.99 -16.28
N ASN A 183 15.53 1.51 -15.58
CA ASN A 183 15.45 1.55 -14.12
C ASN A 183 15.52 0.12 -13.56
N PRO A 184 16.74 -0.43 -13.35
CA PRO A 184 16.89 -1.81 -12.88
C PRO A 184 16.29 -2.04 -11.49
N MET A 185 16.19 -1.00 -10.65
CA MET A 185 15.52 -1.10 -9.36
C MET A 185 14.02 -1.32 -9.55
N LEU A 186 13.38 -0.52 -10.40
CA LEU A 186 11.96 -0.64 -10.70
C LEU A 186 11.61 -2.02 -11.28
N GLU A 187 12.35 -2.47 -12.32
CA GLU A 187 12.14 -3.78 -12.93
C GLU A 187 12.27 -4.92 -11.90
N ARG A 188 13.24 -4.80 -10.97
CA ARG A 188 13.43 -5.79 -9.91
C ARG A 188 12.30 -5.77 -8.89
N LEU A 189 11.81 -4.59 -8.49
CA LEU A 189 10.68 -4.47 -7.57
C LEU A 189 9.38 -5.06 -8.16
N LEU A 190 9.16 -4.88 -9.48
CA LEU A 190 8.06 -5.52 -10.20
C LEU A 190 8.15 -7.05 -10.18
N SER A 191 9.35 -7.58 -10.43
CA SER A 191 9.62 -9.02 -10.40
C SER A 191 9.42 -9.61 -9.00
N ILE A 192 9.93 -8.94 -7.96
CA ILE A 192 9.75 -9.32 -6.55
C ILE A 192 8.27 -9.33 -6.17
N TRP A 193 7.51 -8.30 -6.57
CA TRP A 193 6.08 -8.25 -6.29
C TRP A 193 5.31 -9.44 -6.90
N SER A 194 5.76 -9.89 -8.07
CA SER A 194 5.20 -11.06 -8.77
C SER A 194 5.71 -12.40 -8.25
N GLY A 195 6.53 -12.42 -7.18
CA GLY A 195 7.04 -13.64 -6.55
C GLY A 195 8.28 -14.24 -7.23
N CYS A 196 8.90 -13.51 -8.18
CA CYS A 196 10.13 -13.99 -8.80
C CYS A 196 11.29 -13.96 -7.79
N HIS A 197 12.15 -14.97 -7.83
CA HIS A 197 13.32 -15.05 -6.98
C HIS A 197 14.25 -13.81 -7.11
N LEU A 198 14.95 -13.51 -6.04
CA LEU A 198 15.88 -12.41 -5.95
C LEU A 198 17.30 -12.96 -5.82
N GLU A 199 18.19 -12.60 -6.75
CA GLU A 199 19.53 -13.14 -6.80
C GLU A 199 20.56 -12.05 -7.12
N ASN A 200 21.75 -12.17 -6.49
CA ASN A 200 22.92 -11.37 -6.80
C ASN A 200 23.99 -12.25 -7.45
N THR A 201 24.16 -12.12 -8.77
CA THR A 201 25.10 -12.90 -9.59
C THR A 201 26.40 -12.16 -9.90
N ARG A 202 26.65 -10.98 -9.28
CA ARG A 202 27.88 -10.21 -9.57
C ARG A 202 29.12 -10.91 -9.05
N VAL A 203 30.13 -11.01 -9.91
CA VAL A 203 31.35 -11.83 -9.85
C VAL A 203 32.23 -11.63 -8.59
N LYS A 204 31.96 -10.66 -7.73
CA LYS A 204 32.77 -10.38 -6.54
C LYS A 204 32.39 -11.14 -5.28
N ASN A 205 31.32 -11.93 -5.31
CA ASN A 205 30.88 -12.71 -4.15
C ASN A 205 31.29 -14.18 -4.31
N ASP A 206 32.12 -14.67 -3.41
CA ASP A 206 32.52 -16.10 -3.35
C ASP A 206 31.32 -17.06 -3.16
N ARG A 207 30.17 -16.55 -2.76
CA ARG A 207 28.91 -17.28 -2.67
C ARG A 207 27.76 -16.46 -3.23
N PRO A 208 27.03 -16.95 -4.26
CA PRO A 208 25.84 -16.30 -4.75
C PRO A 208 24.78 -16.26 -3.65
N GLN A 209 24.12 -15.09 -3.53
CA GLN A 209 23.02 -14.90 -2.58
C GLN A 209 21.71 -14.99 -3.37
N ARG A 210 20.85 -15.89 -2.96
CA ARG A 210 19.56 -16.13 -3.61
C ARG A 210 18.46 -16.24 -2.58
N VAL A 211 17.36 -15.53 -2.81
CA VAL A 211 16.12 -15.60 -2.06
C VAL A 211 15.05 -16.14 -3.00
N GLU A 212 14.63 -17.38 -2.75
CA GLU A 212 13.65 -18.06 -3.62
C GLU A 212 12.28 -17.38 -3.59
N GLU A 213 11.86 -16.96 -2.43
CA GLU A 213 10.54 -16.43 -2.16
C GLU A 213 10.65 -15.06 -1.48
N PRO A 214 10.90 -13.99 -2.26
CA PRO A 214 11.09 -12.68 -1.68
C PRO A 214 9.79 -12.09 -1.12
N CYS A 215 9.90 -11.42 0.02
CA CYS A 215 8.85 -10.63 0.65
C CYS A 215 9.39 -9.23 0.91
N VAL A 216 9.09 -8.29 0.03
CA VAL A 216 9.52 -6.90 0.14
C VAL A 216 8.28 -6.02 0.21
N ASN A 217 8.14 -5.30 1.31
CA ASN A 217 7.10 -4.29 1.50
C ASN A 217 7.63 -2.92 1.09
N ILE A 218 6.77 -2.08 0.53
CA ILE A 218 7.12 -0.70 0.22
C ILE A 218 6.02 0.20 0.78
N ILE A 219 6.42 1.19 1.55
CA ILE A 219 5.55 2.32 1.86
C ILE A 219 6.33 3.61 1.67
N GLY A 220 5.70 4.55 0.98
CA GLY A 220 6.30 5.86 0.78
C GLY A 220 5.27 6.96 0.76
N THR A 221 5.76 8.20 0.83
CA THR A 221 4.91 9.38 0.68
C THR A 221 5.19 10.06 -0.65
N THR A 222 4.24 10.85 -1.13
CA THR A 222 4.45 11.76 -2.23
C THR A 222 3.52 12.98 -2.14
N GLN A 223 3.88 14.04 -2.85
CA GLN A 223 3.07 15.23 -2.94
C GLN A 223 2.05 15.09 -4.07
N THR A 224 0.82 15.61 -3.88
CA THR A 224 -0.24 15.58 -4.89
C THR A 224 0.25 16.13 -6.24
N LYS A 225 1.01 17.22 -6.25
CA LYS A 225 1.56 17.80 -7.48
C LYS A 225 2.57 16.89 -8.21
N ARG A 226 3.23 15.99 -7.48
CA ARG A 226 4.20 15.04 -8.05
C ARG A 226 3.55 13.74 -8.56
N MET A 227 2.24 13.54 -8.28
CA MET A 227 1.52 12.39 -8.84
C MET A 227 1.55 12.36 -10.36
N LYS A 228 1.61 13.52 -11.03
CA LYS A 228 1.80 13.58 -12.49
C LYS A 228 3.12 12.96 -12.98
N GLU A 229 4.18 13.03 -12.17
CA GLU A 229 5.45 12.37 -12.49
C GLU A 229 5.33 10.84 -12.37
N LEU A 230 4.58 10.35 -11.38
CA LEU A 230 4.27 8.92 -11.22
C LEU A 230 3.31 8.39 -12.29
N MET A 231 2.34 9.21 -12.68
CA MET A 231 1.37 8.87 -13.72
C MET A 231 1.87 9.18 -15.15
N ALA A 232 3.14 9.57 -15.30
CA ALA A 232 3.76 9.67 -16.60
C ALA A 232 3.93 8.28 -17.24
N SER A 233 3.88 8.21 -18.59
CA SER A 233 3.93 6.97 -19.37
C SER A 233 5.04 6.01 -18.94
N LYS A 234 6.20 6.53 -18.59
CA LYS A 234 7.35 5.71 -18.15
C LYS A 234 7.09 4.81 -16.93
N PHE A 235 6.12 5.16 -16.08
CA PHE A 235 5.73 4.33 -14.91
C PHE A 235 4.40 3.62 -15.15
N MET A 236 3.48 4.23 -15.90
CA MET A 236 2.22 3.59 -16.31
C MET A 236 2.50 2.35 -17.16
N ASP A 237 3.30 2.51 -18.24
CA ASP A 237 3.61 1.44 -19.19
C ASP A 237 4.37 0.26 -18.55
N THR A 238 4.96 0.44 -17.38
CA THR A 238 5.63 -0.66 -16.64
C THR A 238 4.69 -1.47 -15.77
N GLY A 239 3.45 -1.02 -15.54
CA GLY A 239 2.51 -1.63 -14.60
C GLY A 239 2.91 -1.47 -13.13
N PHE A 240 3.80 -0.51 -12.81
CA PHE A 240 4.21 -0.27 -11.42
C PHE A 240 3.05 0.26 -10.58
N LEU A 241 2.30 1.24 -11.13
CA LEU A 241 1.15 1.81 -10.43
C LEU A 241 0.01 0.81 -10.22
N ASP A 242 -0.10 -0.21 -11.08
CA ASP A 242 -1.10 -1.28 -10.93
C ASP A 242 -0.86 -2.13 -9.68
N ARG A 243 0.39 -2.12 -9.19
CA ARG A 243 0.83 -2.85 -8.00
C ARG A 243 0.82 -2.00 -6.72
N ILE A 244 0.38 -0.74 -6.83
CA ILE A 244 0.39 0.22 -5.73
C ILE A 244 -1.01 0.43 -5.17
N LEU A 245 -1.13 0.31 -3.87
CA LEU A 245 -2.29 0.79 -3.11
C LEU A 245 -2.10 2.29 -2.86
N VAL A 246 -2.89 3.09 -3.54
CA VAL A 246 -2.85 4.55 -3.40
C VAL A 246 -3.75 4.98 -2.25
N VAL A 247 -3.25 5.85 -1.38
CA VAL A 247 -3.99 6.43 -0.25
C VAL A 247 -4.03 7.95 -0.43
N TYR A 248 -5.21 8.46 -0.78
CA TYR A 248 -5.43 9.88 -1.02
C TYR A 248 -6.72 10.35 -0.34
N PRO A 249 -6.62 10.90 0.88
CA PRO A 249 -7.79 11.32 1.67
C PRO A 249 -8.68 12.31 0.91
N LYS A 250 -10.00 12.16 1.03
CA LYS A 250 -10.98 13.10 0.46
C LYS A 250 -10.83 14.48 1.10
N SER A 251 -10.77 14.54 2.42
CA SER A 251 -10.68 15.80 3.15
C SER A 251 -9.31 16.47 3.00
N LYS A 252 -9.33 17.72 2.57
CA LYS A 252 -8.15 18.59 2.46
C LYS A 252 -7.95 19.46 3.72
N LYS A 253 -8.85 19.37 4.69
CA LYS A 253 -8.77 20.14 5.95
C LYS A 253 -7.62 19.63 6.79
N VAL A 254 -6.87 20.56 7.40
CA VAL A 254 -5.87 20.25 8.41
C VAL A 254 -6.56 20.35 9.77
N PRO A 255 -6.48 19.32 10.62
CA PRO A 255 -7.11 19.39 11.94
C PRO A 255 -6.44 20.45 12.84
N HIS A 256 -7.22 21.04 13.74
CA HIS A 256 -6.69 21.95 14.75
C HIS A 256 -5.88 21.18 15.80
N TRP A 257 -4.83 21.78 16.30
CA TRP A 257 -4.09 21.18 17.41
C TRP A 257 -4.94 21.27 18.68
N LEU A 258 -4.94 20.18 19.43
CA LEU A 258 -5.57 20.11 20.74
C LEU A 258 -4.48 20.27 21.79
N ASP A 259 -4.58 21.32 22.60
CA ASP A 259 -3.65 21.59 23.70
C ASP A 259 -4.18 20.91 24.97
N GLU A 260 -3.93 19.61 25.11
CA GLU A 260 -4.38 18.85 26.27
C GLU A 260 -3.25 17.92 26.77
N GLU A 261 -2.92 18.00 28.05
CA GLU A 261 -1.99 17.08 28.72
C GLU A 261 -2.43 15.61 28.55
N ASP A 262 -3.73 15.34 28.57
CA ASP A 262 -4.31 14.03 28.35
C ASP A 262 -4.03 13.45 26.94
N SER A 263 -3.84 14.30 25.92
CA SER A 263 -3.57 13.87 24.56
C SER A 263 -2.25 13.10 24.44
N HIS A 264 -1.20 13.55 25.14
CA HIS A 264 0.08 12.84 25.15
C HIS A 264 0.01 11.49 25.84
N VAL A 265 -0.76 11.39 26.93
CA VAL A 265 -0.95 10.13 27.67
C VAL A 265 -1.68 9.11 26.81
N ARG A 266 -2.78 9.51 26.17
CA ARG A 266 -3.59 8.62 25.32
C ARG A 266 -2.83 8.19 24.07
N GLN A 267 -2.12 9.09 23.40
CA GLN A 267 -1.28 8.75 22.26
C GLN A 267 -0.17 7.77 22.66
N SER A 268 0.44 7.94 23.83
CA SER A 268 1.45 7.02 24.36
C SER A 268 0.85 5.64 24.66
N GLU A 269 -0.35 5.57 25.23
CA GLU A 269 -1.06 4.34 25.47
C GLU A 269 -1.46 3.61 24.19
N ALA A 270 -1.99 4.33 23.20
CA ALA A 270 -2.29 3.80 21.87
C ALA A 270 -1.03 3.22 21.21
N SER A 271 0.11 3.94 21.29
CA SER A 271 1.39 3.47 20.77
C SER A 271 1.87 2.20 21.46
N ARG A 272 1.67 2.07 22.77
CA ARG A 272 2.00 0.85 23.52
C ARG A 272 1.11 -0.33 23.12
N LYS A 273 -0.21 -0.13 23.05
CA LYS A 273 -1.15 -1.16 22.59
C LYS A 273 -0.82 -1.64 21.18
N TRP A 274 -0.40 -0.71 20.30
CA TRP A 274 0.07 -1.05 18.95
C TRP A 274 1.36 -1.88 18.98
N ALA A 275 2.32 -1.51 19.83
CA ALA A 275 3.55 -2.27 19.99
C ALA A 275 3.28 -3.71 20.48
N ASP A 276 2.30 -3.92 21.36
CA ASP A 276 1.90 -5.25 21.80
C ASP A 276 1.31 -6.10 20.66
N ILE A 277 0.49 -5.50 19.77
CA ILE A 277 -0.05 -6.19 18.60
C ILE A 277 1.07 -6.58 17.63
N ILE A 278 1.97 -5.65 17.30
CA ILE A 278 3.12 -5.93 16.43
C ILE A 278 4.05 -6.96 17.05
N GLY A 279 4.25 -6.91 18.39
CA GLY A 279 5.03 -7.90 19.12
C GLY A 279 4.46 -9.31 18.98
N LYS A 280 3.15 -9.48 19.01
CA LYS A 280 2.49 -10.77 18.78
C LYS A 280 2.68 -11.26 17.34
N ILE A 281 2.62 -10.35 16.34
CA ILE A 281 2.85 -10.69 14.93
C ILE A 281 4.32 -11.11 14.73
N PHE A 282 5.30 -10.42 15.33
CA PHE A 282 6.70 -10.86 15.31
C PHE A 282 6.93 -12.20 16.01
N GLY A 283 6.10 -12.54 16.99
CA GLY A 283 6.10 -13.85 17.66
C GLY A 283 5.61 -15.02 16.80
N LEU A 284 4.98 -14.75 15.66
CA LEU A 284 4.62 -15.78 14.67
C LEU A 284 5.89 -16.27 13.97
N ASP A 285 6.09 -17.57 13.93
CA ASP A 285 7.29 -18.17 13.37
C ASP A 285 6.98 -19.06 12.16
N TYR A 286 8.01 -19.43 11.44
CA TYR A 286 7.93 -20.36 10.33
C TYR A 286 7.51 -21.77 10.78
N ALA A 287 6.83 -22.48 9.92
CA ALA A 287 6.71 -23.93 10.04
C ALA A 287 8.07 -24.61 9.77
N ARG A 288 8.21 -25.85 10.19
CA ARG A 288 9.35 -26.72 9.84
C ARG A 288 8.89 -27.72 8.78
N CYS A 289 9.58 -27.75 7.67
CA CYS A 289 9.37 -28.75 6.63
C CYS A 289 9.71 -30.14 7.19
N ASN A 290 8.79 -31.08 7.11
CA ASN A 290 8.96 -32.43 7.68
C ASN A 290 10.14 -33.19 7.07
N ASP A 291 10.39 -33.00 5.78
CA ASP A 291 11.39 -33.76 5.02
C ASP A 291 12.81 -33.16 5.13
N THR A 292 12.96 -31.82 5.19
CA THR A 292 14.26 -31.15 5.16
C THR A 292 14.60 -30.44 6.48
N ASN A 293 13.64 -30.31 7.39
CA ASN A 293 13.71 -29.47 8.60
C ASN A 293 14.07 -28.01 8.32
N GLU A 294 13.90 -27.55 7.08
CA GLU A 294 14.05 -26.16 6.67
C GLU A 294 12.86 -25.32 7.12
N CYS A 295 13.07 -24.02 7.27
CA CYS A 295 11.98 -23.09 7.57
C CYS A 295 11.12 -22.90 6.33
N CYS A 296 9.80 -23.15 6.43
CA CYS A 296 8.84 -22.90 5.39
C CYS A 296 7.68 -22.05 5.89
N PRO A 297 7.04 -21.24 5.02
CA PRO A 297 5.88 -20.45 5.39
C PRO A 297 4.72 -21.34 5.86
N ASN A 298 3.92 -20.82 6.80
CA ASN A 298 2.63 -21.42 7.12
C ASN A 298 1.62 -21.04 6.04
N ILE A 299 0.98 -22.01 5.42
CA ILE A 299 0.00 -21.77 4.36
C ILE A 299 -1.40 -21.77 4.96
N LEU A 300 -2.11 -20.65 4.82
CA LEU A 300 -3.51 -20.51 5.23
C LEU A 300 -4.43 -20.67 4.01
N TYR A 301 -5.41 -21.53 4.14
CA TYR A 301 -6.48 -21.72 3.16
C TYR A 301 -7.69 -20.83 3.54
N MET A 302 -8.43 -20.37 2.55
CA MET A 302 -9.71 -19.73 2.79
C MET A 302 -10.71 -20.77 3.31
N ASP A 303 -11.54 -20.41 4.30
CA ASP A 303 -12.70 -21.24 4.62
C ASP A 303 -13.71 -21.24 3.45
N LYS A 304 -14.77 -22.02 3.57
CA LYS A 304 -15.73 -22.22 2.48
C LYS A 304 -16.41 -20.91 2.06
N ASP A 305 -16.79 -20.09 3.03
CA ASP A 305 -17.54 -18.86 2.78
C ASP A 305 -16.61 -17.77 2.24
N ALA A 306 -15.41 -17.62 2.80
CA ALA A 306 -14.35 -16.76 2.30
C ALA A 306 -13.97 -17.11 0.85
N HIS A 307 -13.80 -18.39 0.55
CA HIS A 307 -13.51 -18.88 -0.80
C HIS A 307 -14.64 -18.52 -1.78
N SER A 308 -15.88 -18.79 -1.40
CA SER A 308 -17.05 -18.49 -2.24
C SER A 308 -17.17 -17.00 -2.53
N LEU A 309 -16.94 -16.16 -1.52
CA LEU A 309 -16.97 -14.72 -1.66
C LEU A 309 -15.86 -14.20 -2.59
N PHE A 310 -14.60 -14.63 -2.34
CA PHE A 310 -13.44 -14.21 -3.13
C PHE A 310 -13.57 -14.61 -4.61
N PHE A 311 -13.92 -15.87 -4.88
CA PHE A 311 -14.06 -16.35 -6.25
C PHE A 311 -15.27 -15.75 -6.97
N GLY A 312 -16.39 -15.58 -6.27
CA GLY A 312 -17.57 -14.92 -6.82
C GLY A 312 -17.29 -13.45 -7.18
N TRP A 313 -16.55 -12.72 -6.33
CA TRP A 313 -16.11 -11.36 -6.61
C TRP A 313 -15.16 -11.32 -7.81
N TRP A 314 -14.16 -12.20 -7.84
CA TRP A 314 -13.16 -12.22 -8.91
C TRP A 314 -13.79 -12.54 -10.27
N ASN A 315 -14.67 -13.54 -10.33
CA ASN A 315 -15.35 -13.91 -11.57
C ASN A 315 -16.19 -12.75 -12.12
N ARG A 316 -16.89 -12.00 -11.25
CA ARG A 316 -17.61 -10.77 -11.69
C ARG A 316 -16.67 -9.71 -12.27
N ASN A 317 -15.46 -9.55 -11.69
CA ASN A 317 -14.48 -8.64 -12.27
C ASN A 317 -13.98 -9.12 -13.64
N VAL A 318 -13.74 -10.42 -13.80
CA VAL A 318 -13.36 -11.00 -15.10
C VAL A 318 -14.45 -10.79 -16.15
N ASP A 319 -15.72 -10.99 -15.79
CA ASP A 319 -16.85 -10.73 -16.70
C ASP A 319 -16.92 -9.26 -17.10
N ALA A 320 -16.69 -8.34 -16.15
CA ALA A 320 -16.65 -6.91 -16.41
C ALA A 320 -15.49 -6.51 -17.33
N ILE A 321 -14.27 -7.07 -17.11
CA ILE A 321 -13.12 -6.84 -17.98
C ILE A 321 -13.38 -7.34 -19.39
N ASN A 322 -13.89 -8.56 -19.54
CA ASN A 322 -14.18 -9.16 -20.85
C ASN A 322 -15.28 -8.41 -21.62
N ALA A 323 -16.09 -7.60 -20.94
CA ALA A 323 -17.11 -6.77 -21.55
C ALA A 323 -16.58 -5.40 -22.05
N ILE A 324 -15.36 -5.00 -21.65
CA ILE A 324 -14.71 -3.75 -22.08
C ILE A 324 -14.01 -4.03 -23.42
N GLU A 325 -14.37 -3.29 -24.46
CA GLU A 325 -13.66 -3.28 -25.73
C GLU A 325 -12.58 -2.17 -25.68
N ASP A 326 -11.29 -2.52 -25.76
CA ASP A 326 -10.15 -1.63 -26.00
C ASP A 326 -9.72 -0.63 -24.89
N ASP A 327 -9.61 -1.03 -23.62
CA ASP A 327 -8.90 -0.21 -22.61
C ASP A 327 -7.86 -1.05 -21.83
N GLU A 328 -6.70 -1.26 -22.43
CA GLU A 328 -5.58 -2.06 -21.87
C GLU A 328 -5.12 -1.57 -20.49
N ASP A 329 -5.15 -0.25 -20.23
CA ASP A 329 -4.69 0.34 -18.96
C ASP A 329 -5.60 -0.05 -17.79
N VAL A 330 -6.93 -0.06 -17.99
CA VAL A 330 -7.90 -0.45 -16.96
C VAL A 330 -7.82 -1.95 -16.67
N GLU A 331 -7.69 -2.78 -17.70
CA GLU A 331 -7.58 -4.23 -17.57
C GLU A 331 -6.38 -4.63 -16.72
N THR A 332 -5.20 -4.04 -16.98
CA THR A 332 -3.95 -4.39 -16.30
C THR A 332 -4.05 -4.15 -14.80
N ARG A 333 -4.61 -3.02 -14.39
CA ARG A 333 -4.75 -2.67 -12.98
C ARG A 333 -5.76 -3.59 -12.26
N VAL A 334 -6.94 -3.81 -12.84
CA VAL A 334 -7.97 -4.67 -12.25
C VAL A 334 -7.45 -6.11 -12.08
N MET A 335 -6.62 -6.60 -13.02
CA MET A 335 -5.96 -7.90 -12.93
C MET A 335 -5.00 -8.05 -11.73
N LYS A 336 -4.59 -6.96 -11.07
CA LYS A 336 -3.76 -7.02 -9.85
C LYS A 336 -4.58 -6.99 -8.56
N HIS A 337 -5.87 -6.65 -8.63
CA HIS A 337 -6.74 -6.57 -7.46
C HIS A 337 -6.87 -7.92 -6.74
N ASN A 338 -6.86 -9.05 -7.45
CA ASN A 338 -6.91 -10.37 -6.83
C ASN A 338 -5.74 -10.60 -5.87
N THR A 339 -4.53 -10.17 -6.26
CA THR A 339 -3.33 -10.27 -5.43
C THR A 339 -3.41 -9.29 -4.24
N HIS A 340 -3.89 -8.06 -4.47
CA HIS A 340 -4.07 -7.09 -3.38
C HIS A 340 -5.06 -7.60 -2.33
N VAL A 341 -6.23 -8.07 -2.77
CA VAL A 341 -7.26 -8.59 -1.86
C VAL A 341 -6.75 -9.79 -1.07
N ALA A 342 -6.09 -10.75 -1.73
CA ALA A 342 -5.52 -11.91 -1.04
C ALA A 342 -4.49 -11.50 0.04
N ARG A 343 -3.59 -10.57 -0.27
CA ARG A 343 -2.56 -10.07 0.66
C ARG A 343 -3.16 -9.28 1.83
N ILE A 344 -4.13 -8.41 1.55
CA ILE A 344 -4.84 -7.65 2.58
C ILE A 344 -5.63 -8.60 3.49
N ALA A 345 -6.31 -9.61 2.93
CA ALA A 345 -7.06 -10.59 3.72
C ALA A 345 -6.16 -11.37 4.67
N LEU A 346 -4.98 -11.81 4.21
CA LEU A 346 -3.97 -12.44 5.07
C LEU A 346 -3.57 -11.53 6.23
N LEU A 347 -3.36 -10.23 5.97
CA LEU A 347 -3.00 -9.26 7.00
C LEU A 347 -4.14 -9.00 7.98
N LEU A 348 -5.37 -8.85 7.50
CA LEU A 348 -6.53 -8.67 8.37
C LEU A 348 -6.73 -9.88 9.26
N GLN A 349 -6.56 -11.11 8.74
CA GLN A 349 -6.62 -12.33 9.53
C GLN A 349 -5.55 -12.36 10.62
N ALA A 350 -4.30 -12.01 10.29
CA ALA A 350 -3.20 -11.94 11.25
C ALA A 350 -3.43 -10.87 12.31
N LEU A 351 -3.99 -9.71 11.94
CA LEU A 351 -4.34 -8.63 12.87
C LEU A 351 -5.49 -9.04 13.80
N ARG A 352 -6.53 -9.69 13.27
CA ARG A 352 -7.66 -10.22 14.07
C ARG A 352 -7.16 -11.24 15.09
N TYR A 353 -6.26 -12.14 14.69
CA TYR A 353 -5.57 -13.05 15.59
C TYR A 353 -4.77 -12.32 16.67
N ALA A 354 -3.92 -11.37 16.29
CA ALA A 354 -3.09 -10.63 17.24
C ALA A 354 -3.91 -9.79 18.22
N CYS A 355 -5.09 -9.34 17.82
CA CYS A 355 -6.07 -8.66 18.67
C CYS A 355 -6.87 -9.62 19.56
N GLY A 356 -6.85 -10.93 19.28
CA GLY A 356 -7.61 -11.97 20.00
C GLY A 356 -9.07 -12.02 19.58
N GLU A 357 -9.40 -11.61 18.36
CA GLU A 357 -10.76 -11.55 17.80
C GLU A 357 -11.04 -12.69 16.80
N SER A 358 -10.00 -13.39 16.34
CA SER A 358 -10.12 -14.56 15.46
C SER A 358 -8.94 -15.51 15.65
N HIS A 359 -8.97 -16.64 14.94
CA HIS A 359 -7.90 -17.64 14.87
C HIS A 359 -6.93 -17.37 13.70
N LEU A 360 -5.85 -18.15 13.62
CA LEU A 360 -4.87 -18.10 12.51
C LEU A 360 -4.70 -19.52 11.89
N GLN A 361 -5.81 -20.21 11.65
CA GLN A 361 -5.84 -21.55 11.03
C GLN A 361 -6.32 -21.51 9.59
N SER A 362 -7.18 -20.56 9.26
CA SER A 362 -7.72 -20.27 7.94
C SER A 362 -7.98 -18.77 7.78
N ILE A 363 -8.26 -18.35 6.57
CA ILE A 363 -8.77 -17.00 6.28
C ILE A 363 -10.28 -17.05 6.34
N ASP A 364 -10.87 -16.26 7.22
CA ASP A 364 -12.33 -16.16 7.40
C ASP A 364 -12.98 -15.15 6.41
N VAL A 365 -14.31 -15.21 6.32
CA VAL A 365 -15.10 -14.37 5.42
C VAL A 365 -14.93 -12.87 5.74
N ASP A 366 -14.87 -12.50 7.03
CA ASP A 366 -14.73 -11.09 7.44
C ASP A 366 -13.42 -10.49 6.95
N SER A 367 -12.33 -11.30 6.92
CA SER A 367 -11.03 -10.88 6.41
C SER A 367 -11.07 -10.67 4.90
N ILE A 368 -11.82 -11.45 4.15
CA ILE A 368 -12.05 -11.23 2.71
C ILE A 368 -12.92 -9.99 2.47
N GLU A 369 -14.04 -9.85 3.18
CA GLU A 369 -14.91 -8.67 3.05
C GLU A 369 -14.14 -7.38 3.35
N GLY A 370 -13.38 -7.36 4.44
CA GLY A 370 -12.53 -6.23 4.80
C GLY A 370 -11.49 -5.92 3.74
N ALA A 371 -10.87 -6.95 3.14
CA ALA A 371 -9.90 -6.79 2.08
C ALA A 371 -10.51 -6.22 0.79
N LEU A 372 -11.71 -6.66 0.43
CA LEU A 372 -12.46 -6.12 -0.72
C LEU A 372 -12.75 -4.63 -0.54
N ARG A 373 -13.22 -4.22 0.64
CA ARG A 373 -13.53 -2.81 0.94
C ARG A 373 -12.29 -1.93 0.98
N LEU A 374 -11.16 -2.41 1.52
CA LEU A 374 -9.90 -1.66 1.49
C LEU A 374 -9.35 -1.54 0.07
N ASN A 375 -9.44 -2.60 -0.74
CA ASN A 375 -9.03 -2.54 -2.14
C ASN A 375 -9.88 -1.53 -2.93
N GLU A 376 -11.19 -1.53 -2.76
CA GLU A 376 -12.12 -0.57 -3.36
C GLU A 376 -11.79 0.87 -2.91
N TYR A 377 -11.53 1.08 -1.62
CA TYR A 377 -11.10 2.38 -1.12
C TYR A 377 -9.82 2.87 -1.82
N CYS A 378 -8.79 2.02 -1.93
CA CYS A 378 -7.54 2.36 -2.59
C CYS A 378 -7.73 2.63 -4.08
N GLU A 379 -8.62 1.89 -4.74
CA GLU A 379 -8.98 2.14 -6.15
C GLU A 379 -9.66 3.49 -6.32
N ASN A 380 -10.60 3.82 -5.46
CA ASN A 380 -11.23 5.14 -5.44
C ASN A 380 -10.21 6.27 -5.18
N CYS A 381 -9.20 6.03 -4.33
CA CYS A 381 -8.08 6.96 -4.14
C CYS A 381 -7.26 7.14 -5.42
N TYR A 382 -6.93 6.05 -6.11
CA TYR A 382 -6.21 6.07 -7.38
C TYR A 382 -6.96 6.87 -8.44
N GLN A 383 -8.27 6.62 -8.59
CA GLN A 383 -9.10 7.34 -9.56
C GLN A 383 -9.16 8.84 -9.24
N ARG A 384 -9.27 9.23 -7.97
CA ARG A 384 -9.18 10.65 -7.56
C ARG A 384 -7.83 11.29 -7.89
N CYS A 385 -6.73 10.56 -7.72
CA CYS A 385 -5.41 11.04 -8.14
C CYS A 385 -5.32 11.19 -9.65
N ARG A 386 -5.85 10.23 -10.40
CA ARG A 386 -5.89 10.26 -11.87
C ARG A 386 -6.68 11.48 -12.37
N ALA A 387 -7.85 11.73 -11.78
CA ALA A 387 -8.64 12.91 -12.09
C ALA A 387 -7.89 14.22 -11.80
N PHE A 388 -7.25 14.31 -10.62
CA PHE A 388 -6.47 15.50 -10.27
C PHE A 388 -5.35 15.77 -11.27
N VAL A 389 -4.63 14.72 -11.69
CA VAL A 389 -3.56 14.85 -12.71
C VAL A 389 -4.13 15.24 -14.06
N ALA A 390 -5.27 14.67 -14.43
CA ALA A 390 -5.97 14.98 -15.66
C ALA A 390 -6.41 16.44 -15.73
N GLU A 391 -7.02 16.94 -14.65
CA GLU A 391 -7.38 18.35 -14.54
C GLU A 391 -6.18 19.30 -14.69
N ASP A 392 -5.00 18.92 -14.19
CA ASP A 392 -3.78 19.74 -14.30
C ASP A 392 -3.12 19.66 -15.69
N THR A 393 -3.31 18.57 -16.42
CA THR A 393 -2.63 18.28 -17.71
C THR A 393 -3.49 18.47 -18.95
N CYS A 394 -4.81 18.37 -18.86
CA CYS A 394 -5.72 18.60 -19.98
C CYS A 394 -5.64 20.03 -20.52
N ASP A 395 -5.71 20.15 -21.83
CA ASP A 395 -5.81 21.44 -22.50
C ASP A 395 -7.06 22.20 -22.03
N SER A 396 -6.96 23.53 -21.95
CA SER A 396 -8.05 24.39 -21.49
C SER A 396 -9.32 24.24 -22.34
N MET A 397 -9.18 24.00 -23.63
CA MET A 397 -10.28 23.81 -24.58
C MET A 397 -10.96 22.44 -24.40
N SER A 398 -10.20 21.39 -24.09
CA SER A 398 -10.77 20.08 -23.75
C SER A 398 -11.60 20.14 -22.47
N LYS A 399 -11.15 20.90 -21.46
CA LYS A 399 -11.92 21.15 -20.22
C LYS A 399 -13.18 21.96 -20.47
N GLU A 400 -13.09 22.99 -21.31
CA GLU A 400 -14.24 23.81 -21.68
C GLU A 400 -15.30 22.98 -22.43
N LEU A 401 -14.87 22.10 -23.34
CA LEU A 401 -15.77 21.14 -23.96
C LEU A 401 -16.46 20.25 -22.91
N LEU A 402 -15.70 19.69 -21.96
CA LEU A 402 -16.24 18.85 -20.88
C LEU A 402 -17.24 19.61 -20.02
N TYR A 403 -16.99 20.89 -19.72
CA TYR A 403 -17.90 21.72 -18.93
C TYR A 403 -19.23 21.96 -19.65
N LEU A 404 -19.19 22.14 -20.96
CA LEU A 404 -20.39 22.41 -21.80
C LEU A 404 -21.24 21.17 -22.07
N LEU A 405 -20.73 19.97 -21.92
CA LEU A 405 -21.43 18.71 -22.12
C LEU A 405 -22.24 18.34 -20.87
N GLU A 406 -23.29 17.53 -21.02
CA GLU A 406 -24.04 16.93 -19.94
C GLU A 406 -23.26 15.77 -19.31
N ASP A 407 -23.70 15.22 -18.16
CA ASP A 407 -23.06 14.10 -17.45
C ASP A 407 -22.96 12.83 -18.31
N SER A 408 -23.90 12.62 -19.21
CA SER A 408 -23.88 11.54 -20.21
C SER A 408 -24.19 12.16 -21.60
N PHE A 409 -23.37 11.85 -22.59
CA PHE A 409 -23.48 12.44 -23.92
C PHE A 409 -23.02 11.46 -25.00
N ASP A 410 -23.51 11.68 -26.22
CA ASP A 410 -23.04 10.94 -27.38
C ASP A 410 -22.04 11.75 -28.23
N THR A 411 -21.36 11.05 -29.15
CA THR A 411 -20.38 11.67 -30.05
C THR A 411 -21.02 12.82 -30.87
N LYS A 412 -22.28 12.69 -31.28
CA LYS A 412 -22.96 13.68 -32.10
C LYS A 412 -23.19 14.97 -31.31
N THR A 413 -23.63 14.86 -30.07
CA THR A 413 -23.80 15.99 -29.15
C THR A 413 -22.44 16.69 -28.87
N ALA A 414 -21.40 15.93 -28.63
CA ALA A 414 -20.06 16.51 -28.39
C ALA A 414 -19.52 17.26 -29.62
N LEU A 415 -19.69 16.71 -30.83
CA LEU A 415 -19.30 17.37 -32.09
C LEU A 415 -20.07 18.67 -32.27
N LYS A 416 -21.40 18.64 -32.08
CA LYS A 416 -22.25 19.82 -32.17
C LYS A 416 -21.84 20.91 -31.19
N THR A 417 -21.66 20.54 -29.90
CA THR A 417 -21.24 21.47 -28.84
C THR A 417 -19.87 22.10 -29.14
N GLY A 418 -18.90 21.30 -29.59
CA GLY A 418 -17.57 21.80 -29.93
C GLY A 418 -17.58 22.75 -31.12
N MET A 419 -18.40 22.47 -32.15
CA MET A 419 -18.51 23.37 -33.31
C MET A 419 -19.24 24.66 -32.95
N GLU A 420 -20.36 24.60 -32.23
CA GLU A 420 -21.21 25.76 -31.93
C GLU A 420 -20.60 26.68 -30.87
N ASN A 421 -19.98 26.13 -29.83
CA ASN A 421 -19.49 26.90 -28.68
C ASN A 421 -17.99 27.17 -28.70
N LEU A 422 -17.19 26.22 -29.20
CA LEU A 422 -15.72 26.34 -29.20
C LEU A 422 -15.17 26.68 -30.59
N HIS A 423 -16.01 26.69 -31.62
CA HIS A 423 -15.62 26.98 -33.01
C HIS A 423 -14.49 26.09 -33.55
N VAL A 424 -14.44 24.83 -33.11
CA VAL A 424 -13.41 23.85 -33.51
C VAL A 424 -13.96 22.81 -34.48
N THR A 425 -13.08 22.16 -35.22
CA THR A 425 -13.47 21.13 -36.21
C THR A 425 -13.82 19.80 -35.52
N ASP A 426 -14.58 18.95 -36.20
CA ASP A 426 -14.95 17.59 -35.75
C ASP A 426 -13.72 16.79 -35.34
N ARG A 427 -12.64 16.88 -36.11
CA ARG A 427 -11.37 16.21 -35.81
C ARG A 427 -10.78 16.69 -34.49
N THR A 428 -10.87 17.99 -34.20
CA THR A 428 -10.37 18.57 -32.95
C THR A 428 -11.23 18.10 -31.77
N VAL A 429 -12.56 18.09 -31.92
CA VAL A 429 -13.48 17.57 -30.88
C VAL A 429 -13.19 16.10 -30.58
N MET A 430 -12.96 15.27 -31.62
CA MET A 430 -12.60 13.86 -31.43
C MET A 430 -11.25 13.69 -30.72
N ASN A 431 -10.29 14.61 -30.94
CA ASN A 431 -9.02 14.62 -30.19
C ASN A 431 -9.28 15.00 -28.73
N TYR A 432 -10.13 15.99 -28.45
CA TYR A 432 -10.50 16.36 -27.08
C TYR A 432 -11.20 15.21 -26.35
N ILE A 433 -12.12 14.49 -27.01
CA ILE A 433 -12.75 13.29 -26.43
C ILE A 433 -11.71 12.22 -26.10
N LYS A 434 -10.74 11.96 -27.01
CA LYS A 434 -9.65 11.02 -26.74
C LYS A 434 -8.78 11.45 -25.56
N GLU A 435 -8.45 12.73 -25.49
CA GLU A 435 -7.69 13.32 -24.40
C GLU A 435 -8.45 13.20 -23.08
N LEU A 436 -9.75 13.53 -23.06
CA LEU A 436 -10.62 13.39 -21.87
C LEU A 436 -10.77 11.93 -21.42
N MET A 437 -10.85 10.98 -22.36
CA MET A 437 -10.83 9.55 -22.06
C MET A 437 -9.48 9.11 -21.48
N LYS A 438 -8.38 9.49 -22.13
CA LYS A 438 -7.02 9.17 -21.68
C LYS A 438 -6.76 9.72 -20.29
N SER A 439 -7.29 10.89 -19.99
CA SER A 439 -7.17 11.52 -18.68
C SER A 439 -8.17 10.96 -17.64
N GLY A 440 -9.10 10.09 -18.04
CA GLY A 440 -10.08 9.48 -17.13
C GLY A 440 -11.17 10.44 -16.65
N LEU A 441 -11.36 11.58 -17.32
CA LEU A 441 -12.44 12.53 -17.02
C LEU A 441 -13.79 12.09 -17.60
N ILE A 442 -13.75 11.24 -18.61
CA ILE A 442 -14.91 10.58 -19.18
C ILE A 442 -14.64 9.09 -19.40
N THR A 443 -15.67 8.27 -19.32
CA THR A 443 -15.64 6.84 -19.67
C THR A 443 -16.56 6.58 -20.87
N LYS A 444 -16.25 5.53 -21.64
CA LYS A 444 -17.07 5.09 -22.77
C LYS A 444 -18.10 4.08 -22.25
N ALA A 445 -19.37 4.51 -22.14
CA ALA A 445 -20.45 3.64 -21.69
C ALA A 445 -20.83 2.58 -22.75
N LYS A 446 -20.82 2.98 -24.04
CA LYS A 446 -21.00 2.12 -25.22
C LYS A 446 -20.47 2.83 -26.46
N LYS A 447 -20.43 2.16 -27.61
CA LYS A 447 -19.93 2.74 -28.86
C LYS A 447 -20.62 4.09 -29.17
N GLY A 448 -19.80 5.16 -29.12
CA GLY A 448 -20.27 6.53 -29.39
C GLY A 448 -21.00 7.22 -28.23
N PHE A 449 -21.07 6.64 -27.04
CA PHE A 449 -21.64 7.22 -25.82
C PHE A 449 -20.62 7.28 -24.70
N TYR A 450 -20.59 8.40 -24.00
CA TYR A 450 -19.63 8.71 -22.96
C TYR A 450 -20.35 9.23 -21.72
N GLU A 451 -19.76 8.99 -20.55
CA GLU A 451 -20.23 9.46 -19.25
C GLU A 451 -19.09 10.19 -18.54
N LYS A 452 -19.42 11.33 -17.92
CA LYS A 452 -18.48 12.03 -17.05
C LYS A 452 -18.21 11.18 -15.82
N VAL A 453 -16.94 11.01 -15.46
CA VAL A 453 -16.59 10.38 -14.21
C VAL A 453 -16.95 11.34 -13.08
N LYS A 454 -17.95 10.98 -12.29
CA LYS A 454 -18.36 11.76 -11.11
C LYS A 454 -17.33 11.51 -10.00
N PHE A 455 -16.43 12.46 -9.84
CA PHE A 455 -15.65 12.52 -8.63
C PHE A 455 -16.51 13.28 -7.61
N GLU A 456 -16.87 12.66 -6.48
CA GLU A 456 -17.45 13.39 -5.37
C GLU A 456 -16.43 14.42 -4.87
N THR A 457 -16.41 15.55 -5.53
CA THR A 457 -15.78 16.76 -5.02
C THR A 457 -16.66 17.22 -3.87
N GLY A 458 -16.16 17.13 -2.63
CA GLY A 458 -16.81 17.75 -1.48
C GLY A 458 -16.89 19.26 -1.67
N GLN A 459 -17.82 19.73 -2.49
CA GLN A 459 -18.30 21.09 -2.44
C GLN A 459 -19.42 21.13 -1.40
N ALA A 460 -19.10 21.75 -0.27
CA ALA A 460 -20.13 22.24 0.65
C ALA A 460 -21.07 23.12 -0.17
N THR A 461 -22.32 22.72 -0.27
CA THR A 461 -23.41 23.63 -0.60
C THR A 461 -23.46 24.65 0.51
N GLU A 462 -23.03 25.89 0.22
CA GLU A 462 -23.40 27.05 1.00
C GLU A 462 -24.92 27.21 0.94
N THR A 463 -25.58 26.94 2.04
CA THR A 463 -26.87 27.52 2.40
C THR A 463 -26.84 27.97 3.84
#